data_fa054ceb265ad767e829de05193cda66
#
_entry.id   fa054ceb265ad767e829de05193cda66
#
_cell.length_a   1.000
_cell.length_b   1.000
_cell.length_c   1.000
_cell.angle_alpha   90.00
_cell.angle_beta   90.00
_cell.angle_gamma   90.00
#
_symmetry.space_group_name_H-M   'P 1'
#
loop_
_entity.id
_entity.type
_entity.pdbx_description
1 polymer ?
#
loop_
_entity_poly.entity_id
_entity_poly.type
_entity_poly.pdbx_seq_one_letter_code
_entity_poly.pdbx_strand_id
1 'polypeptide(L)'
;VIDKIYKPYDNLSLSVILHGDGTREYKVMGALAEAIKAQSSDPEQWNRLKEIFKAKSLQLVSFTITEKGYALQKADGTWFPFVEADIKNGPDKATGAMAVLVAMLNERYKAGKYPIALVSMDNCSQNGAKLRESVLTMTEEWHKAGFVDDGFVDYVTDEKVVAFPWTMIDKITPRPSEQIAADLE
;
A
#
# COMPACT_ATOMS: atom_id res chain seq x y z
N VAL A 1 -8.89 -8.08 -10.64
CA VAL A 1 -8.10 -9.05 -9.86
C VAL A 1 -8.92 -9.52 -8.66
N ILE A 2 -9.28 -8.67 -7.70
CA ILE A 2 -9.97 -9.05 -6.45
C ILE A 2 -11.20 -9.89 -6.71
N ASP A 3 -12.18 -9.37 -7.46
CA ASP A 3 -13.47 -10.04 -7.68
C ASP A 3 -13.40 -11.26 -8.61
N LYS A 4 -12.35 -11.37 -9.45
CA LYS A 4 -12.21 -12.43 -10.45
C LYS A 4 -11.20 -13.51 -10.05
N ILE A 5 -10.23 -13.19 -9.19
CA ILE A 5 -9.11 -14.07 -8.88
C ILE A 5 -9.12 -14.49 -7.41
N TYR A 6 -9.31 -13.57 -6.46
CA TYR A 6 -9.22 -13.90 -5.05
C TYR A 6 -10.55 -14.37 -4.45
N LYS A 7 -11.62 -13.56 -4.59
CA LYS A 7 -12.92 -13.87 -3.98
C LYS A 7 -13.52 -15.24 -4.38
N PRO A 8 -13.46 -15.66 -5.66
CA PRO A 8 -14.02 -16.96 -6.05
C PRO A 8 -13.33 -18.17 -5.42
N TYR A 9 -12.12 -18.01 -4.91
CA TYR A 9 -11.31 -19.06 -4.30
C TYR A 9 -11.01 -18.79 -2.82
N ASP A 10 -11.89 -18.10 -2.11
CA ASP A 10 -11.74 -17.78 -0.67
C ASP A 10 -10.38 -17.13 -0.33
N ASN A 11 -9.86 -16.30 -1.23
CA ASN A 11 -8.53 -15.69 -1.16
C ASN A 11 -7.35 -16.68 -1.14
N LEU A 12 -7.57 -17.94 -1.48
CA LEU A 12 -6.50 -18.89 -1.70
C LEU A 12 -5.79 -18.63 -3.03
N SER A 13 -4.51 -18.91 -3.08
CA SER A 13 -3.73 -18.88 -4.32
C SER A 13 -2.85 -20.12 -4.45
N LEU A 14 -2.60 -20.54 -5.70
CA LEU A 14 -1.72 -21.66 -6.00
C LEU A 14 -0.34 -21.13 -6.41
N SER A 15 0.69 -21.51 -5.65
CA SER A 15 2.07 -21.29 -6.01
C SER A 15 2.60 -22.54 -6.72
N VAL A 16 3.15 -22.37 -7.92
CA VAL A 16 3.81 -23.45 -8.66
C VAL A 16 5.29 -23.14 -8.75
N ILE A 17 6.12 -24.00 -8.16
CA ILE A 17 7.58 -23.86 -8.20
C ILE A 17 8.10 -24.82 -9.30
N LEU A 18 8.80 -24.23 -10.26
CA LEU A 18 9.45 -24.98 -11.33
C LEU A 18 10.92 -25.20 -10.96
N HIS A 19 11.34 -26.45 -10.86
CA HIS A 19 12.73 -26.80 -10.59
C HIS A 19 13.51 -26.97 -11.89
N GLY A 20 14.83 -26.77 -11.83
CA GLY A 20 15.71 -26.89 -13.00
C GLY A 20 15.81 -28.32 -13.59
N ASP A 21 15.41 -29.33 -12.83
CA ASP A 21 15.32 -30.75 -13.26
C ASP A 21 13.99 -31.08 -13.95
N GLY A 22 13.10 -30.08 -14.14
CA GLY A 22 11.80 -30.25 -14.74
C GLY A 22 10.68 -30.72 -13.79
N THR A 23 10.99 -30.92 -12.50
CA THR A 23 9.95 -31.21 -11.48
C THR A 23 9.16 -29.99 -11.09
N ARG A 24 7.94 -30.20 -10.59
CA ARG A 24 7.02 -29.13 -10.18
C ARG A 24 6.56 -29.37 -8.75
N GLU A 25 6.57 -28.33 -7.94
CA GLU A 25 5.97 -28.34 -6.61
C GLU A 25 4.74 -27.42 -6.60
N TYR A 26 3.63 -27.93 -6.09
CA TYR A 26 2.37 -27.21 -5.98
C TYR A 26 2.09 -26.90 -4.51
N LYS A 27 1.87 -25.61 -4.18
CA LYS A 27 1.61 -25.19 -2.81
C LYS A 27 0.43 -24.24 -2.76
N VAL A 28 -0.62 -24.61 -2.03
CA VAL A 28 -1.74 -23.71 -1.75
C VAL A 28 -1.33 -22.71 -0.68
N MET A 29 -1.45 -21.43 -0.99
CA MET A 29 -1.15 -20.32 -0.09
C MET A 29 -2.47 -19.77 0.47
N GLY A 30 -2.64 -19.84 1.79
CA GLY A 30 -3.81 -19.34 2.51
C GLY A 30 -3.49 -18.16 3.44
N ALA A 31 -2.47 -17.36 3.09
CA ALA A 31 -2.03 -16.24 3.93
C ALA A 31 -2.86 -14.96 3.75
N LEU A 32 -3.70 -14.89 2.69
CA LEU A 32 -4.51 -13.72 2.39
C LEU A 32 -5.89 -13.84 3.07
N ALA A 33 -6.10 -13.11 4.16
CA ALA A 33 -7.36 -13.11 4.89
C ALA A 33 -8.48 -12.38 4.12
N GLU A 34 -8.15 -11.21 3.56
CA GLU A 34 -9.12 -10.35 2.85
C GLU A 34 -8.44 -9.69 1.63
N ALA A 35 -9.22 -9.47 0.57
CA ALA A 35 -8.82 -8.69 -0.59
C ALA A 35 -9.78 -7.50 -0.76
N ILE A 36 -9.28 -6.27 -0.57
CA ILE A 36 -10.06 -5.04 -0.47
C ILE A 36 -9.64 -4.07 -1.57
N LYS A 37 -10.62 -3.40 -2.19
CA LYS A 37 -10.37 -2.26 -3.08
C LYS A 37 -10.18 -1.01 -2.22
N ALA A 38 -9.01 -0.43 -2.26
CA ALA A 38 -8.71 0.81 -1.54
C ALA A 38 -9.25 2.03 -2.32
N GLN A 39 -10.56 2.12 -2.46
CA GLN A 39 -11.26 3.16 -3.22
C GLN A 39 -12.28 3.88 -2.34
N SER A 40 -12.10 5.19 -2.14
CA SER A 40 -13.01 6.02 -1.34
C SER A 40 -14.43 6.11 -1.91
N SER A 41 -14.60 5.79 -3.19
CA SER A 41 -15.91 5.71 -3.85
C SER A 41 -16.71 4.42 -3.54
N ASP A 42 -16.10 3.44 -2.87
CA ASP A 42 -16.76 2.22 -2.36
C ASP A 42 -16.81 2.30 -0.82
N PRO A 43 -17.93 2.79 -0.24
CA PRO A 43 -17.99 3.05 1.20
C PRO A 43 -17.81 1.81 2.08
N GLU A 44 -18.27 0.65 1.64
CA GLU A 44 -18.15 -0.60 2.39
C GLU A 44 -16.68 -0.99 2.55
N GLN A 45 -15.96 -1.07 1.44
CA GLN A 45 -14.55 -1.45 1.44
C GLN A 45 -13.65 -0.37 2.04
N TRP A 46 -14.00 0.91 1.84
CA TRP A 46 -13.31 2.02 2.47
C TRP A 46 -13.40 1.98 4.00
N ASN A 47 -14.60 1.74 4.52
CA ASN A 47 -14.81 1.59 5.97
C ASN A 47 -14.08 0.36 6.51
N ARG A 48 -14.09 -0.76 5.78
CA ARG A 48 -13.32 -1.94 6.17
C ARG A 48 -11.82 -1.67 6.23
N LEU A 49 -11.28 -0.93 5.27
CA LEU A 49 -9.87 -0.51 5.27
C LEU A 49 -9.56 0.39 6.49
N LYS A 50 -10.43 1.35 6.81
CA LYS A 50 -10.32 2.18 8.02
C LYS A 50 -10.30 1.33 9.30
N GLU A 51 -11.17 0.32 9.41
CA GLU A 51 -11.18 -0.61 10.55
C GLU A 51 -9.85 -1.34 10.72
N ILE A 52 -9.28 -1.84 9.63
CA ILE A 52 -7.98 -2.52 9.64
C ILE A 52 -6.88 -1.58 10.17
N PHE A 53 -6.84 -0.33 9.68
CA PHE A 53 -5.83 0.63 10.13
C PHE A 53 -6.03 1.09 11.58
N LYS A 54 -7.27 1.11 12.09
CA LYS A 54 -7.59 1.40 13.50
C LYS A 54 -7.17 0.26 14.44
N ALA A 55 -7.00 -0.95 13.93
CA ALA A 55 -6.64 -2.09 14.76
C ALA A 55 -5.24 -1.93 15.36
N LYS A 56 -5.12 -2.03 16.68
CA LYS A 56 -3.84 -1.97 17.40
C LYS A 56 -2.88 -3.09 16.97
N SER A 57 -3.42 -4.23 16.55
CA SER A 57 -2.66 -5.40 16.09
C SER A 57 -2.01 -5.23 14.72
N LEU A 58 -2.42 -4.24 13.91
CA LEU A 58 -1.74 -3.94 12.67
C LEU A 58 -0.37 -3.33 12.96
N GLN A 59 0.69 -4.00 12.56
CA GLN A 59 2.07 -3.60 12.84
C GLN A 59 2.85 -3.16 11.60
N LEU A 60 2.45 -3.65 10.41
CA LEU A 60 3.18 -3.43 9.18
C LEU A 60 2.23 -3.28 7.99
N VAL A 61 2.57 -2.35 7.10
CA VAL A 61 1.94 -2.21 5.77
C VAL A 61 3.05 -2.26 4.73
N SER A 62 2.94 -3.17 3.77
CA SER A 62 3.91 -3.29 2.68
C SER A 62 3.36 -2.80 1.35
N PHE A 63 4.25 -2.31 0.48
CA PHE A 63 3.92 -1.72 -0.81
C PHE A 63 4.72 -2.36 -1.94
N THR A 64 4.03 -2.68 -3.03
CA THR A 64 4.58 -3.09 -4.31
C THR A 64 3.88 -2.28 -5.41
N ILE A 65 4.25 -1.01 -5.53
CA ILE A 65 3.57 -0.03 -6.41
C ILE A 65 4.47 0.51 -7.52
N THR A 66 5.68 -0.04 -7.64
CA THR A 66 6.77 0.41 -8.49
C THR A 66 7.32 1.80 -8.10
N GLU A 67 8.53 2.13 -8.53
CA GLU A 67 9.16 3.42 -8.20
C GLU A 67 8.29 4.63 -8.58
N LYS A 68 7.55 4.53 -9.68
CA LYS A 68 6.66 5.61 -10.13
C LYS A 68 5.46 5.85 -9.21
N GLY A 69 5.06 4.84 -8.43
CA GLY A 69 3.93 4.94 -7.51
C GLY A 69 4.16 5.86 -6.32
N TYR A 70 5.44 6.15 -6.01
CA TYR A 70 5.80 7.09 -4.94
C TYR A 70 5.83 8.54 -5.41
N ALA A 71 5.94 8.80 -6.72
CA ALA A 71 6.08 10.16 -7.23
C ALA A 71 4.76 10.94 -7.09
N LEU A 72 4.82 12.09 -6.41
CA LEU A 72 3.71 13.02 -6.29
C LEU A 72 3.81 14.17 -7.30
N GLN A 73 5.02 14.48 -7.76
CA GLN A 73 5.32 15.58 -8.67
C GLN A 73 6.00 15.06 -9.95
N LYS A 74 5.85 15.80 -11.02
CA LYS A 74 6.60 15.63 -12.25
C LYS A 74 8.01 16.19 -12.10
N ALA A 75 8.85 15.94 -13.11
CA ALA A 75 10.24 16.45 -13.12
C ALA A 75 10.34 17.98 -13.09
N ASP A 76 9.31 18.70 -13.51
CA ASP A 76 9.23 20.16 -13.47
C ASP A 76 8.73 20.72 -12.12
N GLY A 77 8.48 19.86 -11.15
CA GLY A 77 7.96 20.22 -9.82
C GLY A 77 6.45 20.41 -9.76
N THR A 78 5.73 20.28 -10.87
CA THR A 78 4.26 20.35 -10.84
C THR A 78 3.63 19.08 -10.34
N TRP A 79 2.51 19.16 -9.63
CA TRP A 79 1.77 18.01 -9.16
C TRP A 79 1.23 17.15 -10.32
N PHE A 80 1.17 15.86 -10.14
CA PHE A 80 0.33 15.04 -11.01
C PHE A 80 -1.14 15.43 -10.80
N PRO A 81 -2.00 15.44 -11.85
CA PRO A 81 -3.39 15.88 -11.73
C PRO A 81 -4.20 15.13 -10.66
N PHE A 82 -3.94 13.82 -10.46
CA PHE A 82 -4.61 13.04 -9.43
C PHE A 82 -4.14 13.43 -8.02
N VAL A 83 -2.86 13.80 -7.85
CA VAL A 83 -2.32 14.28 -6.56
C VAL A 83 -2.90 15.64 -6.21
N GLU A 84 -2.96 16.56 -7.17
CA GLU A 84 -3.59 17.87 -6.99
C GLU A 84 -5.06 17.73 -6.58
N ALA A 85 -5.78 16.79 -7.19
CA ALA A 85 -7.15 16.46 -6.81
C ALA A 85 -7.24 15.91 -5.38
N ASP A 86 -6.34 15.01 -4.99
CA ASP A 86 -6.29 14.44 -3.63
C ASP A 86 -5.95 15.51 -2.58
N ILE A 87 -5.01 16.42 -2.86
CA ILE A 87 -4.68 17.56 -1.99
C ILE A 87 -5.94 18.41 -1.77
N LYS A 88 -6.66 18.72 -2.83
CA LYS A 88 -7.85 19.58 -2.77
C LYS A 88 -9.05 18.92 -2.09
N ASN A 89 -9.25 17.62 -2.31
CA ASN A 89 -10.44 16.90 -1.87
C ASN A 89 -10.32 16.32 -0.45
N GLY A 90 -9.08 16.19 0.08
CA GLY A 90 -8.80 15.72 1.42
C GLY A 90 -8.95 14.19 1.63
N PRO A 91 -8.76 13.72 2.87
CA PRO A 91 -8.64 12.31 3.22
C PRO A 91 -9.84 11.44 2.82
N ASP A 92 -11.06 11.95 2.94
CA ASP A 92 -12.27 11.16 2.68
C ASP A 92 -12.52 10.84 1.21
N LYS A 93 -11.83 11.54 0.31
CA LYS A 93 -11.92 11.36 -1.14
C LYS A 93 -10.59 10.99 -1.78
N ALA A 94 -9.65 10.48 -1.00
CA ALA A 94 -8.35 10.05 -1.48
C ALA A 94 -8.46 8.95 -2.54
N THR A 95 -7.68 9.08 -3.62
CA THR A 95 -7.67 8.15 -4.77
C THR A 95 -6.29 7.61 -5.09
N GLY A 96 -5.26 8.44 -5.00
CA GLY A 96 -3.86 8.04 -5.20
C GLY A 96 -3.35 7.18 -4.05
N ALA A 97 -2.43 6.25 -4.34
CA ALA A 97 -1.93 5.30 -3.33
C ALA A 97 -1.36 5.99 -2.08
N MET A 98 -0.60 7.07 -2.25
CA MET A 98 -0.02 7.81 -1.11
C MET A 98 -1.08 8.59 -0.34
N ALA A 99 -2.05 9.19 -1.03
CA ALA A 99 -3.17 9.87 -0.38
C ALA A 99 -4.03 8.89 0.43
N VAL A 100 -4.35 7.72 -0.14
CA VAL A 100 -5.05 6.64 0.58
C VAL A 100 -4.29 6.22 1.82
N LEU A 101 -2.97 6.02 1.71
CA LEU A 101 -2.15 5.66 2.86
C LEU A 101 -2.20 6.72 3.96
N VAL A 102 -2.02 8.00 3.61
CA VAL A 102 -2.05 9.09 4.60
C VAL A 102 -3.44 9.25 5.22
N ALA A 103 -4.53 9.03 4.45
CA ALA A 103 -5.88 8.99 4.99
C ALA A 103 -6.05 7.88 6.04
N MET A 104 -5.52 6.68 5.76
CA MET A 104 -5.56 5.55 6.69
C MET A 104 -4.67 5.78 7.93
N LEU A 105 -3.52 6.42 7.78
CA LEU A 105 -2.68 6.84 8.91
C LEU A 105 -3.41 7.85 9.81
N ASN A 106 -4.17 8.77 9.23
CA ASN A 106 -4.97 9.73 10.00
C ASN A 106 -6.08 9.02 10.80
N GLU A 107 -6.72 8.00 10.24
CA GLU A 107 -7.66 7.16 10.98
C GLU A 107 -6.98 6.41 12.14
N ARG A 108 -5.76 5.90 11.91
CA ARG A 108 -4.95 5.23 12.95
C ARG A 108 -4.53 6.18 14.06
N TYR A 109 -4.09 7.39 13.69
CA TYR A 109 -3.76 8.46 14.63
C TYR A 109 -4.94 8.78 15.56
N LYS A 110 -6.13 9.00 14.96
CA LYS A 110 -7.37 9.26 15.72
C LYS A 110 -7.78 8.10 16.62
N ALA A 111 -7.49 6.86 16.24
CA ALA A 111 -7.82 5.67 17.01
C ALA A 111 -6.93 5.42 18.23
N GLY A 112 -5.75 6.06 18.31
CA GLY A 112 -4.87 5.89 19.48
C GLY A 112 -3.39 6.02 19.21
N LYS A 113 -2.99 6.60 18.08
CA LYS A 113 -1.58 6.85 17.70
C LYS A 113 -0.71 5.60 17.74
N TYR A 114 -1.27 4.44 17.36
CA TYR A 114 -0.57 3.17 17.41
C TYR A 114 0.62 3.12 16.46
N PRO A 115 1.77 2.55 16.88
CA PRO A 115 2.94 2.47 16.01
C PRO A 115 2.71 1.56 14.81
N ILE A 116 3.42 1.84 13.70
CA ILE A 116 3.33 1.10 12.45
C ILE A 116 4.63 1.19 11.65
N ALA A 117 4.98 0.13 10.94
CA ALA A 117 6.05 0.15 9.95
C ALA A 117 5.46 0.21 8.52
N LEU A 118 5.91 1.15 7.73
CA LEU A 118 5.55 1.30 6.32
C LEU A 118 6.73 0.84 5.47
N VAL A 119 6.56 -0.26 4.76
CA VAL A 119 7.65 -1.00 4.14
C VAL A 119 7.49 -1.04 2.62
N SER A 120 8.36 -0.33 1.90
CA SER A 120 8.45 -0.48 0.47
C SER A 120 9.10 -1.82 0.12
N MET A 121 8.44 -2.62 -0.72
CA MET A 121 8.94 -3.88 -1.25
C MET A 121 9.28 -3.74 -2.74
N ASP A 122 9.52 -2.52 -3.21
CA ASP A 122 9.91 -2.23 -4.57
C ASP A 122 11.44 -2.17 -4.72
N ASN A 123 11.95 -2.74 -5.82
CA ASN A 123 13.37 -2.72 -6.12
C ASN A 123 13.80 -1.35 -6.68
N CYS A 124 13.99 -0.40 -5.77
CA CYS A 124 14.53 0.90 -6.08
C CYS A 124 15.46 1.40 -4.96
N SER A 125 16.42 2.22 -5.33
CA SER A 125 17.37 2.80 -4.37
C SER A 125 16.64 3.63 -3.33
N GLN A 126 17.04 3.44 -2.05
CA GLN A 126 16.49 4.19 -0.91
C GLN A 126 14.95 4.14 -0.82
N ASN A 127 14.38 2.96 -1.07
CA ASN A 127 12.94 2.76 -1.18
C ASN A 127 12.15 3.25 0.05
N GLY A 128 12.64 3.02 1.26
CA GLY A 128 12.03 3.54 2.49
C GLY A 128 12.06 5.08 2.58
N ALA A 129 13.15 5.71 2.12
CA ALA A 129 13.24 7.18 2.09
C ALA A 129 12.25 7.79 1.08
N LYS A 130 12.11 7.19 -0.10
CA LYS A 130 11.12 7.63 -1.11
C LYS A 130 9.69 7.52 -0.59
N LEU A 131 9.36 6.41 0.07
CA LEU A 131 8.05 6.23 0.69
C LEU A 131 7.81 7.28 1.78
N ARG A 132 8.80 7.51 2.65
CA ARG A 132 8.73 8.53 3.70
C ARG A 132 8.49 9.92 3.13
N GLU A 133 9.28 10.33 2.16
CA GLU A 133 9.15 11.64 1.50
C GLU A 133 7.74 11.85 0.95
N SER A 134 7.20 10.87 0.24
CA SER A 134 5.85 10.97 -0.33
C SER A 134 4.76 11.07 0.74
N VAL A 135 4.88 10.30 1.82
CA VAL A 135 3.93 10.34 2.94
C VAL A 135 4.00 11.69 3.66
N LEU A 136 5.20 12.19 3.95
CA LEU A 136 5.38 13.48 4.60
C LEU A 136 4.87 14.63 3.73
N THR A 137 5.20 14.63 2.44
CA THR A 137 4.73 15.65 1.50
C THR A 137 3.20 15.72 1.44
N MET A 138 2.52 14.58 1.31
CA MET A 138 1.05 14.54 1.31
C MET A 138 0.48 15.01 2.67
N THR A 139 1.10 14.62 3.78
CA THR A 139 0.71 15.05 5.12
C THR A 139 0.80 16.57 5.27
N GLU A 140 1.91 17.16 4.82
CA GLU A 140 2.12 18.62 4.86
C GLU A 140 1.09 19.37 4.01
N GLU A 141 0.80 18.90 2.81
CA GLU A 141 -0.19 19.54 1.94
C GLU A 141 -1.61 19.49 2.57
N TRP A 142 -1.99 18.37 3.17
CA TRP A 142 -3.26 18.29 3.89
C TRP A 142 -3.28 19.10 5.17
N HIS A 143 -2.16 19.25 5.85
CA HIS A 143 -2.04 20.15 7.00
C HIS A 143 -2.22 21.61 6.58
N LYS A 144 -1.54 22.06 5.51
CA LYS A 144 -1.73 23.42 4.95
C LYS A 144 -3.17 23.67 4.52
N ALA A 145 -3.85 22.66 4.00
CA ALA A 145 -5.25 22.72 3.60
C ALA A 145 -6.24 22.62 4.78
N GLY A 146 -5.78 22.37 6.01
CA GLY A 146 -6.59 22.27 7.22
C GLY A 146 -7.35 20.96 7.37
N PHE A 147 -6.99 19.91 6.63
CA PHE A 147 -7.62 18.58 6.75
C PHE A 147 -7.08 17.75 7.90
N VAL A 148 -5.86 18.01 8.35
CA VAL A 148 -5.20 17.31 9.46
C VAL A 148 -4.57 18.32 10.42
N ASP A 149 -4.41 17.94 11.68
CA ASP A 149 -3.87 18.78 12.75
C ASP A 149 -2.35 18.60 12.97
N ASP A 150 -1.75 19.48 13.77
CA ASP A 150 -0.32 19.42 14.14
C ASP A 150 0.05 18.09 14.78
N GLY A 151 -0.82 17.54 15.62
CA GLY A 151 -0.58 16.26 16.29
C GLY A 151 -0.50 15.08 15.34
N PHE A 152 -1.17 15.13 14.20
CA PHE A 152 -1.02 14.14 13.13
C PHE A 152 0.32 14.31 12.41
N VAL A 153 0.75 15.55 12.15
CA VAL A 153 2.08 15.81 11.57
C VAL A 153 3.17 15.26 12.50
N ASP A 154 3.09 15.52 13.80
CA ASP A 154 4.02 14.98 14.79
C ASP A 154 4.02 13.45 14.81
N TYR A 155 2.82 12.83 14.75
CA TYR A 155 2.68 11.37 14.71
C TYR A 155 3.39 10.75 13.50
N VAL A 156 3.23 11.32 12.32
CA VAL A 156 3.82 10.76 11.07
C VAL A 156 5.33 11.02 10.98
N THR A 157 5.81 12.12 11.58
CA THR A 157 7.24 12.49 11.56
C THR A 157 8.07 11.76 12.60
N ASP A 158 7.46 11.25 13.67
CA ASP A 158 8.16 10.49 14.71
C ASP A 158 8.51 9.08 14.21
N GLU A 159 9.76 8.87 13.82
CA GLU A 159 10.28 7.58 13.32
C GLU A 159 10.21 6.42 14.33
N LYS A 160 10.01 6.72 15.62
CA LYS A 160 9.78 5.69 16.65
C LYS A 160 8.34 5.18 16.62
N VAL A 161 7.44 5.91 16.00
CA VAL A 161 6.01 5.59 15.91
C VAL A 161 5.64 5.16 14.49
N VAL A 162 6.01 5.95 13.47
CA VAL A 162 5.82 5.60 12.07
C VAL A 162 7.19 5.37 11.42
N ALA A 163 7.56 4.11 11.31
CA ALA A 163 8.87 3.73 10.77
C ALA A 163 8.83 3.48 9.26
N PHE A 164 9.90 3.83 8.56
CA PHE A 164 10.09 3.62 7.12
C PHE A 164 11.38 2.82 6.88
N PRO A 165 11.41 1.53 7.23
CA PRO A 165 12.62 0.72 7.06
C PRO A 165 12.96 0.57 5.57
N TRP A 166 14.27 0.57 5.30
CA TRP A 166 14.76 0.26 3.96
C TRP A 166 14.80 -1.25 3.79
N THR A 167 14.40 -1.70 2.61
CA THR A 167 14.44 -3.12 2.26
C THR A 167 15.34 -3.34 1.07
N MET A 168 15.91 -4.54 0.99
CA MET A 168 16.62 -5.00 -0.18
C MET A 168 15.78 -6.07 -0.86
N ILE A 169 15.23 -5.73 -2.03
CA ILE A 169 14.37 -6.58 -2.82
C ILE A 169 15.11 -6.93 -4.11
N ASP A 170 15.46 -8.20 -4.26
CA ASP A 170 16.25 -8.69 -5.39
C ASP A 170 15.60 -9.86 -6.14
N LYS A 171 14.34 -10.19 -5.79
CA LYS A 171 13.65 -11.31 -6.44
C LYS A 171 12.67 -10.82 -7.49
N ILE A 172 12.89 -11.25 -8.74
CA ILE A 172 11.97 -11.01 -9.85
C ILE A 172 11.00 -12.19 -9.93
N THR A 173 9.69 -11.90 -9.93
CA THR A 173 8.66 -12.90 -10.19
C THR A 173 8.32 -12.87 -11.68
N PRO A 174 8.60 -13.93 -12.44
CA PRO A 174 8.26 -13.98 -13.86
C PRO A 174 6.75 -14.02 -14.06
N ARG A 175 6.29 -13.73 -15.28
CA ARG A 175 4.89 -13.94 -15.65
C ARG A 175 4.53 -15.42 -15.51
N PRO A 176 3.26 -15.75 -15.17
CA PRO A 176 2.79 -17.13 -15.18
C PRO A 176 3.12 -17.81 -16.49
N SER A 177 3.58 -19.07 -16.44
CA SER A 177 3.86 -19.87 -17.62
C SER A 177 2.55 -20.28 -18.27
N GLU A 178 2.40 -20.01 -19.59
CA GLU A 178 1.21 -20.44 -20.36
C GLU A 178 1.06 -21.97 -20.34
N GLN A 179 2.17 -22.70 -20.33
CA GLN A 179 2.15 -24.16 -20.24
C GLN A 179 1.62 -24.65 -18.89
N ILE A 180 1.96 -23.98 -17.80
CA ILE A 180 1.41 -24.31 -16.47
C ILE A 180 -0.08 -23.97 -16.40
N ALA A 181 -0.49 -22.87 -17.00
CA ALA A 181 -1.91 -22.51 -17.05
C ALA A 181 -2.74 -23.58 -17.80
N ALA A 182 -2.23 -24.05 -18.93
CA ALA A 182 -2.87 -25.13 -19.71
C ALA A 182 -2.89 -26.48 -18.97
N ASP A 183 -1.90 -26.77 -18.13
CA ASP A 183 -1.84 -28.01 -17.34
C ASP A 183 -2.77 -28.02 -16.11
N LEU A 184 -3.33 -26.86 -15.75
CA LEU A 184 -4.24 -26.66 -14.62
C LEU A 184 -5.73 -26.58 -15.03
N GLU A 185 -6.04 -26.50 -16.34
CA GLU A 185 -7.38 -26.59 -16.91
C GLU A 185 -7.82 -28.05 -17.10
#